data_b3a8d6874de96416952616f8d61281a4
#
_entry.id   b3a8d6874de96416952616f8d61281a4
#
_cell.length_a   1.000
_cell.length_b   1.000
_cell.length_c   1.000
_cell.angle_alpha   90.00
_cell.angle_beta   90.00
_cell.angle_gamma   90.00
#
_symmetry.space_group_name_H-M   'P 1'
#
loop_
_entity.id
_entity.type
_entity.pdbx_description
1 polymer ?
#
loop_
_entity_poly.entity_id
_entity_poly.type
_entity_poly.pdbx_seq_one_letter_code
_entity_poly.pdbx_strand_id
1 'polypeptide(L)'
;MLNFNKYQKIKQNIQYLSKKTEIIAISKNHPLEVVENAILCGLQVFGENRVQEAKSKFEDIKRKNDKIKLHLTGPLQSNKVKQALNLFDVFHTLDRESLLRELAKYPEITKEKSFFIQINTGKETTKSGVFPEDTKSFLDLCNVYGLKNIDGLMCIPPINETPLKHFQMIADLTNEFGLGRPSIGMSADYLEALNYNPQYVRLGTILFGKR
;
A
#
# COMPACT_ATOMS: atom_id res chain seq x y z
N MET A 1 -6.46 -18.71 9.69
CA MET A 1 -5.29 -19.28 8.97
C MET A 1 -5.30 -18.84 7.53
N LEU A 2 -4.14 -18.83 6.85
CA LEU A 2 -4.03 -18.55 5.44
C LEU A 2 -4.75 -19.63 4.62
N ASN A 3 -5.56 -19.23 3.64
CA ASN A 3 -6.06 -20.15 2.62
C ASN A 3 -4.97 -20.38 1.55
N PHE A 4 -4.09 -21.34 1.81
CA PHE A 4 -2.91 -21.60 1.00
C PHE A 4 -3.24 -21.95 -0.46
N ASN A 5 -4.25 -22.81 -0.69
CA ASN A 5 -4.66 -23.17 -2.06
C ASN A 5 -5.12 -21.95 -2.87
N LYS A 6 -5.88 -21.05 -2.23
CA LYS A 6 -6.34 -19.82 -2.86
C LYS A 6 -5.17 -18.86 -3.11
N TYR A 7 -4.24 -18.76 -2.18
CA TYR A 7 -3.01 -17.98 -2.36
C TYR A 7 -2.20 -18.46 -3.57
N GLN A 8 -1.99 -19.76 -3.70
CA GLN A 8 -1.26 -20.34 -4.85
C GLN A 8 -1.95 -20.03 -6.18
N LYS A 9 -3.28 -20.19 -6.24
CA LYS A 9 -4.06 -19.86 -7.45
C LYS A 9 -3.95 -18.38 -7.82
N ILE A 10 -4.01 -17.48 -6.83
CA ILE A 10 -3.85 -16.04 -7.06
C ILE A 10 -2.44 -15.74 -7.59
N LYS A 11 -1.41 -16.34 -6.98
CA LYS A 11 -0.02 -16.18 -7.42
C LYS A 11 0.18 -16.63 -8.87
N GLN A 12 -0.42 -17.75 -9.27
CA GLN A 12 -0.41 -18.23 -10.66
C GLN A 12 -1.10 -17.24 -11.61
N ASN A 13 -2.28 -16.73 -11.25
CA ASN A 13 -2.99 -15.73 -12.05
C ASN A 13 -2.14 -14.45 -12.24
N ILE A 14 -1.53 -13.96 -11.16
CA ILE A 14 -0.65 -12.80 -11.23
C ILE A 14 0.55 -13.07 -12.13
N GLN A 15 1.19 -14.22 -11.97
CA GLN A 15 2.35 -14.60 -12.80
C GLN A 15 1.99 -14.69 -14.29
N TYR A 16 0.78 -15.12 -14.60
CA TYR A 16 0.30 -15.20 -15.99
C TYR A 16 -0.04 -13.82 -16.56
N LEU A 17 -0.78 -12.98 -15.82
CA LEU A 17 -1.32 -11.71 -16.31
C LEU A 17 -0.38 -10.53 -16.11
N SER A 18 0.42 -10.51 -15.04
CA SER A 18 1.30 -9.38 -14.69
C SER A 18 2.50 -9.86 -13.88
N LYS A 19 3.52 -10.37 -14.54
CA LYS A 19 4.69 -11.07 -13.97
C LYS A 19 5.45 -10.30 -12.86
N LYS A 20 5.25 -8.99 -12.75
CA LYS A 20 5.96 -8.10 -11.82
C LYS A 20 5.09 -7.60 -10.65
N THR A 21 3.82 -8.02 -10.57
CA THR A 21 2.93 -7.59 -9.48
C THR A 21 3.16 -8.39 -8.22
N GLU A 22 3.28 -7.72 -7.09
CA GLU A 22 3.42 -8.35 -5.78
C GLU A 22 2.11 -8.33 -4.99
N ILE A 23 1.91 -9.36 -4.18
CA ILE A 23 0.77 -9.46 -3.26
C ILE A 23 1.16 -8.86 -1.92
N ILE A 24 0.44 -7.83 -1.48
CA ILE A 24 0.46 -7.40 -0.09
C ILE A 24 -0.62 -8.16 0.67
N ALA A 25 -0.23 -9.03 1.58
CA ALA A 25 -1.15 -9.76 2.45
C ALA A 25 -1.65 -8.86 3.58
N ILE A 26 -2.89 -8.39 3.48
CA ILE A 26 -3.49 -7.45 4.46
C ILE A 26 -3.93 -8.20 5.72
N SER A 27 -3.11 -8.10 6.77
CA SER A 27 -3.27 -8.83 8.03
C SER A 27 -3.94 -8.04 9.16
N LYS A 28 -4.45 -6.83 8.86
CA LYS A 28 -5.16 -6.01 9.85
C LYS A 28 -6.32 -6.75 10.50
N ASN A 29 -6.50 -6.59 11.82
CA ASN A 29 -7.52 -7.25 12.66
C ASN A 29 -7.43 -8.80 12.67
N HIS A 30 -6.33 -9.38 12.20
CA HIS A 30 -6.03 -10.80 12.41
C HIS A 30 -4.99 -10.95 13.52
N PRO A 31 -5.05 -12.01 14.34
CA PRO A 31 -4.09 -12.26 15.41
C PRO A 31 -2.71 -12.65 14.86
N LEU A 32 -1.69 -12.61 15.74
CA LEU A 32 -0.29 -12.87 15.39
C LEU A 32 -0.10 -14.27 14.76
N GLU A 33 -0.80 -15.28 15.25
CA GLU A 33 -0.72 -16.66 14.79
C GLU A 33 -1.10 -16.81 13.30
N VAL A 34 -2.00 -15.96 12.81
CA VAL A 34 -2.37 -15.92 11.38
C VAL A 34 -1.22 -15.38 10.54
N VAL A 35 -0.50 -14.37 11.04
CA VAL A 35 0.68 -13.81 10.38
C VAL A 35 1.82 -14.83 10.36
N GLU A 36 2.10 -15.47 11.49
CA GLU A 36 3.15 -16.51 11.60
C GLU A 36 2.87 -17.69 10.66
N ASN A 37 1.62 -18.16 10.62
CA ASN A 37 1.20 -19.20 9.68
C ASN A 37 1.42 -18.76 8.22
N ALA A 38 1.11 -17.51 7.87
CA ALA A 38 1.33 -17.00 6.52
C ALA A 38 2.84 -16.93 6.17
N ILE A 39 3.68 -16.54 7.12
CA ILE A 39 5.14 -16.53 6.96
C ILE A 39 5.67 -17.96 6.72
N LEU A 40 5.21 -18.93 7.48
CA LEU A 40 5.55 -20.35 7.29
C LEU A 40 5.14 -20.88 5.91
N CYS A 41 4.05 -20.33 5.35
CA CYS A 41 3.59 -20.59 3.98
C CYS A 41 4.39 -19.82 2.90
N GLY A 42 5.41 -19.05 3.29
CA GLY A 42 6.31 -18.33 2.37
C GLY A 42 5.86 -16.91 2.01
N LEU A 43 4.88 -16.32 2.68
CA LEU A 43 4.54 -14.91 2.49
C LEU A 43 5.58 -14.03 3.18
N GLN A 44 6.01 -12.97 2.49
CA GLN A 44 7.02 -12.04 2.98
C GLN A 44 6.54 -10.59 2.99
N VAL A 45 5.48 -10.25 2.26
CA VAL A 45 4.97 -8.88 2.12
C VAL A 45 3.62 -8.77 2.80
N PHE A 46 3.54 -7.95 3.84
CA PHE A 46 2.35 -7.75 4.66
C PHE A 46 1.89 -6.30 4.65
N GLY A 47 0.59 -6.09 4.88
CA GLY A 47 0.00 -4.76 4.96
C GLY A 47 -0.83 -4.58 6.23
N GLU A 48 -0.61 -3.46 6.90
CA GLU A 48 -1.33 -3.06 8.11
C GLU A 48 -1.92 -1.66 7.97
N ASN A 49 -2.97 -1.39 8.73
CA ASN A 49 -3.63 -0.09 8.68
C ASN A 49 -3.29 0.81 9.88
N ARG A 50 -2.82 0.24 10.98
CA ARG A 50 -2.58 0.95 12.24
C ARG A 50 -1.20 0.64 12.79
N VAL A 51 -0.46 1.69 13.14
CA VAL A 51 0.93 1.58 13.61
C VAL A 51 1.03 0.74 14.88
N GLN A 52 0.13 0.91 15.84
CA GLN A 52 0.14 0.16 17.09
C GLN A 52 -0.10 -1.34 16.89
N GLU A 53 -1.10 -1.68 16.06
CA GLU A 53 -1.41 -3.08 15.73
C GLU A 53 -0.25 -3.72 14.98
N ALA A 54 0.33 -3.00 14.03
CA ALA A 54 1.51 -3.47 13.31
C ALA A 54 2.70 -3.69 14.24
N LYS A 55 2.93 -2.78 15.18
CA LYS A 55 4.03 -2.91 16.14
C LYS A 55 3.89 -4.16 16.99
N SER A 56 2.72 -4.41 17.57
CA SER A 56 2.49 -5.58 18.42
C SER A 56 2.67 -6.92 17.70
N LYS A 57 2.49 -6.95 16.37
CA LYS A 57 2.65 -8.18 15.56
C LYS A 57 4.03 -8.32 14.93
N PHE A 58 4.58 -7.22 14.39
CA PHE A 58 5.72 -7.30 13.48
C PHE A 58 7.06 -6.84 14.06
N GLU A 59 7.12 -6.19 15.23
CA GLU A 59 8.38 -5.69 15.79
C GLU A 59 9.39 -6.83 16.00
N ASP A 60 8.97 -7.91 16.66
CA ASP A 60 9.80 -9.08 16.90
C ASP A 60 10.04 -9.91 15.64
N ILE A 61 9.06 -10.03 14.77
CA ILE A 61 9.17 -10.74 13.49
C ILE A 61 10.26 -10.08 12.62
N LYS A 62 10.19 -8.77 12.43
CA LYS A 62 11.16 -8.05 11.58
C LYS A 62 12.57 -8.04 12.17
N ARG A 63 12.69 -8.00 13.50
CA ARG A 63 14.01 -8.12 14.16
C ARG A 63 14.69 -9.46 13.89
N LYS A 64 13.91 -10.54 13.76
CA LYS A 64 14.39 -11.90 13.52
C LYS A 64 14.47 -12.28 12.03
N ASN A 65 13.77 -11.56 11.17
CA ASN A 65 13.67 -11.88 9.74
C ASN A 65 13.59 -10.59 8.90
N ASP A 66 14.69 -10.20 8.32
CA ASP A 66 14.86 -9.00 7.48
C ASP A 66 14.17 -9.10 6.10
N LYS A 67 13.79 -10.32 5.68
CA LYS A 67 13.05 -10.54 4.43
C LYS A 67 11.59 -10.09 4.52
N ILE A 68 11.05 -9.90 5.73
CA ILE A 68 9.67 -9.45 5.91
C ILE A 68 9.57 -7.97 5.59
N LYS A 69 8.76 -7.63 4.57
CA LYS A 69 8.41 -6.27 4.19
C LYS A 69 7.04 -5.90 4.72
N LEU A 70 6.97 -4.76 5.37
CA LEU A 70 5.74 -4.29 5.99
C LEU A 70 5.29 -2.97 5.37
N HIS A 71 4.07 -2.96 4.84
CA HIS A 71 3.46 -1.84 4.17
C HIS A 71 2.39 -1.19 5.05
N LEU A 72 2.42 0.14 5.19
CA LEU A 72 1.33 0.90 5.78
C LEU A 72 0.30 1.21 4.69
N THR A 73 -0.89 0.61 4.81
CA THR A 73 -1.98 0.74 3.83
C THR A 73 -3.19 1.49 4.38
N GLY A 74 -3.15 1.91 5.64
CA GLY A 74 -4.13 2.78 6.28
C GLY A 74 -3.59 4.19 6.56
N PRO A 75 -4.46 5.12 6.98
CA PRO A 75 -4.07 6.51 7.22
C PRO A 75 -3.02 6.63 8.33
N LEU A 76 -1.99 7.43 8.08
CA LEU A 76 -0.93 7.70 9.05
C LEU A 76 -1.23 8.99 9.83
N GLN A 77 -1.36 8.86 11.14
CA GLN A 77 -1.45 10.02 12.03
C GLN A 77 -0.07 10.71 12.16
N SER A 78 -0.04 12.04 12.13
CA SER A 78 1.21 12.81 12.16
C SER A 78 2.06 12.51 13.42
N ASN A 79 1.43 12.31 14.57
CA ASN A 79 2.12 11.97 15.83
C ASN A 79 2.67 10.52 15.86
N LYS A 80 2.42 9.71 14.86
CA LYS A 80 2.92 8.33 14.73
C LYS A 80 4.01 8.17 13.67
N VAL A 81 4.37 9.24 12.95
CA VAL A 81 5.34 9.21 11.84
C VAL A 81 6.66 8.57 12.26
N LYS A 82 7.29 9.02 13.35
CA LYS A 82 8.57 8.45 13.81
C LYS A 82 8.47 6.94 14.07
N GLN A 83 7.41 6.51 14.74
CA GLN A 83 7.19 5.09 15.03
C GLN A 83 6.93 4.28 13.76
N ALA A 84 6.16 4.85 12.82
CA ALA A 84 5.88 4.21 11.53
C ALA A 84 7.15 4.06 10.68
N LEU A 85 7.99 5.09 10.59
CA LEU A 85 9.24 5.06 9.83
C LEU A 85 10.20 3.97 10.33
N ASN A 86 10.22 3.68 11.63
CA ASN A 86 11.07 2.62 12.20
C ASN A 86 10.52 1.21 11.94
N LEU A 87 9.25 1.07 11.59
CA LEU A 87 8.60 -0.24 11.47
C LEU A 87 8.29 -0.62 10.02
N PHE A 88 7.75 0.32 9.24
CA PHE A 88 7.29 0.08 7.88
C PHE A 88 8.38 0.36 6.85
N ASP A 89 8.31 -0.36 5.73
CA ASP A 89 9.21 -0.22 4.58
C ASP A 89 8.58 0.63 3.48
N VAL A 90 7.25 0.51 3.29
CA VAL A 90 6.49 1.19 2.24
C VAL A 90 5.22 1.84 2.81
N PHE A 91 4.91 3.05 2.35
CA PHE A 91 3.76 3.85 2.78
C PHE A 91 2.84 4.12 1.60
N HIS A 92 1.58 3.68 1.69
CA HIS A 92 0.61 3.80 0.59
C HIS A 92 -0.37 4.97 0.72
N THR A 93 -0.28 5.75 1.78
CA THR A 93 -1.30 6.73 2.18
C THR A 93 -0.74 8.13 2.39
N LEU A 94 0.20 8.54 1.53
CA LEU A 94 0.68 9.91 1.51
C LEU A 94 -0.39 10.80 0.85
N ASP A 95 -1.05 11.65 1.62
CA ASP A 95 -2.30 12.30 1.21
C ASP A 95 -2.44 13.78 1.57
N ARG A 96 -1.48 14.37 2.32
CA ARG A 96 -1.61 15.74 2.82
C ARG A 96 -0.28 16.37 3.23
N GLU A 97 -0.20 17.69 3.16
CA GLU A 97 1.00 18.46 3.50
C GLU A 97 1.46 18.27 4.95
N SER A 98 0.53 18.21 5.91
CA SER A 98 0.90 18.01 7.32
C SER A 98 1.68 16.73 7.57
N LEU A 99 1.46 15.68 6.74
CA LEU A 99 2.23 14.44 6.80
C LEU A 99 3.62 14.63 6.18
N LEU A 100 3.74 15.35 5.06
CA LEU A 100 5.03 15.70 4.46
C LEU A 100 5.92 16.46 5.44
N ARG A 101 5.34 17.45 6.14
CA ARG A 101 6.03 18.26 7.16
C ARG A 101 6.59 17.40 8.30
N GLU A 102 5.85 16.39 8.74
CA GLU A 102 6.31 15.47 9.77
C GLU A 102 7.40 14.50 9.26
N LEU A 103 7.26 13.99 8.04
CA LEU A 103 8.25 13.11 7.40
C LEU A 103 9.58 13.83 7.16
N ALA A 104 9.54 15.11 6.76
CA ALA A 104 10.72 15.93 6.52
C ALA A 104 11.60 16.14 7.77
N LYS A 105 11.10 15.87 8.97
CA LYS A 105 11.90 15.89 10.21
C LYS A 105 12.87 14.70 10.33
N TYR A 106 12.72 13.68 9.48
CA TYR A 106 13.49 12.43 9.54
C TYR A 106 14.11 12.06 8.19
N PRO A 107 14.89 12.95 7.54
CA PRO A 107 15.38 12.77 6.17
C PRO A 107 16.21 11.49 6.00
N GLU A 108 17.05 11.16 7.01
CA GLU A 108 17.92 9.98 6.95
C GLU A 108 17.14 8.65 6.95
N ILE A 109 15.95 8.62 7.55
CA ILE A 109 15.11 7.41 7.55
C ILE A 109 14.20 7.40 6.33
N THR A 110 13.63 8.54 5.96
CA THR A 110 12.68 8.63 4.84
C THR A 110 13.32 8.27 3.51
N LYS A 111 14.61 8.57 3.28
CA LYS A 111 15.32 8.20 2.05
C LYS A 111 15.40 6.68 1.81
N GLU A 112 15.28 5.86 2.86
CA GLU A 112 15.31 4.40 2.79
C GLU A 112 13.91 3.78 2.62
N LYS A 113 12.87 4.61 2.53
CA LYS A 113 11.46 4.16 2.44
C LYS A 113 10.90 4.44 1.06
N SER A 114 9.86 3.69 0.69
CA SER A 114 9.06 3.91 -0.51
C SER A 114 7.72 4.55 -0.16
N PHE A 115 7.25 5.47 -1.00
CA PHE A 115 5.99 6.17 -0.79
C PHE A 115 5.09 6.09 -2.03
N PHE A 116 3.80 5.91 -1.78
CA PHE A 116 2.73 6.05 -2.75
C PHE A 116 1.82 7.21 -2.34
N ILE A 117 1.48 8.08 -3.27
CA ILE A 117 0.47 9.12 -3.04
C ILE A 117 -0.91 8.48 -3.18
N GLN A 118 -1.73 8.63 -2.15
CA GLN A 118 -3.13 8.20 -2.22
C GLN A 118 -3.94 9.22 -2.98
N ILE A 119 -4.60 8.78 -4.06
CA ILE A 119 -5.49 9.61 -4.87
C ILE A 119 -6.94 9.28 -4.52
N ASN A 120 -7.72 10.32 -4.24
CA ASN A 120 -9.17 10.24 -4.04
C ASN A 120 -9.88 10.35 -5.40
N THR A 121 -9.91 9.25 -6.12
CA THR A 121 -10.44 9.18 -7.48
C THR A 121 -11.96 9.38 -7.57
N GLY A 122 -12.68 9.18 -6.48
CA GLY A 122 -14.12 9.43 -6.40
C GLY A 122 -14.48 10.84 -5.97
N LYS A 123 -13.50 11.67 -5.63
CA LYS A 123 -13.70 13.05 -5.10
C LYS A 123 -14.67 13.13 -3.91
N GLU A 124 -14.67 12.07 -3.08
CA GLU A 124 -15.51 11.97 -1.90
C GLU A 124 -14.90 12.79 -0.75
N THR A 125 -15.51 13.88 -0.35
CA THR A 125 -14.97 14.83 0.66
C THR A 125 -14.74 14.20 2.04
N THR A 126 -15.37 13.07 2.33
CA THR A 126 -15.22 12.32 3.58
C THR A 126 -14.05 11.31 3.56
N LYS A 127 -13.40 11.11 2.40
CA LYS A 127 -12.31 10.17 2.24
C LYS A 127 -10.97 10.86 2.09
N SER A 128 -9.92 10.21 2.59
CA SER A 128 -8.54 10.64 2.44
C SER A 128 -8.06 10.50 0.99
N GLY A 129 -7.08 11.29 0.63
CA GLY A 129 -6.41 11.26 -0.66
C GLY A 129 -6.39 12.63 -1.33
N VAL A 130 -5.37 12.87 -2.14
CA VAL A 130 -5.24 14.04 -3.00
C VAL A 130 -6.24 13.93 -4.15
N PHE A 131 -6.87 15.01 -4.57
CA PHE A 131 -7.72 14.96 -5.76
C PHE A 131 -6.88 14.77 -7.03
N PRO A 132 -7.40 14.09 -8.06
CA PRO A 132 -6.65 13.83 -9.30
C PRO A 132 -6.02 15.08 -9.90
N GLU A 133 -6.75 16.19 -9.95
CA GLU A 133 -6.30 17.49 -10.46
C GLU A 133 -5.15 18.11 -9.66
N ASP A 134 -5.05 17.77 -8.38
CA ASP A 134 -4.03 18.30 -7.47
C ASP A 134 -2.76 17.42 -7.42
N THR A 135 -2.71 16.31 -8.17
CA THR A 135 -1.60 15.37 -8.12
C THR A 135 -0.26 16.03 -8.43
N LYS A 136 -0.21 16.89 -9.46
CA LYS A 136 1.02 17.60 -9.83
C LYS A 136 1.50 18.52 -8.70
N SER A 137 0.62 19.37 -8.19
CA SER A 137 0.97 20.32 -7.12
C SER A 137 1.42 19.59 -5.84
N PHE A 138 0.83 18.43 -5.56
CA PHE A 138 1.24 17.62 -4.42
C PHE A 138 2.61 16.94 -4.63
N LEU A 139 2.94 16.52 -5.84
CA LEU A 139 4.28 16.01 -6.20
C LEU A 139 5.33 17.12 -6.06
N ASP A 140 5.02 18.34 -6.54
CA ASP A 140 5.90 19.49 -6.38
C ASP A 140 6.12 19.78 -4.88
N LEU A 141 5.08 19.66 -4.06
CA LEU A 141 5.17 19.82 -2.61
C LEU A 141 6.03 18.72 -1.95
N CYS A 142 5.92 17.46 -2.40
CA CYS A 142 6.81 16.38 -1.95
C CYS A 142 8.28 16.74 -2.17
N ASN A 143 8.61 17.29 -3.34
CA ASN A 143 9.96 17.73 -3.67
C ASN A 143 10.43 18.88 -2.76
N VAL A 144 9.57 19.86 -2.46
CA VAL A 144 9.86 20.97 -1.53
C VAL A 144 10.22 20.43 -0.15
N TYR A 145 9.52 19.40 0.33
CA TYR A 145 9.81 18.74 1.60
C TYR A 145 10.95 17.71 1.54
N GLY A 146 11.62 17.57 0.40
CA GLY A 146 12.75 16.67 0.22
C GLY A 146 12.37 15.19 0.07
N LEU A 147 11.10 14.87 -0.13
CA LEU A 147 10.60 13.51 -0.30
C LEU A 147 10.64 13.14 -1.79
N LYS A 148 11.75 12.52 -2.23
CA LYS A 148 12.02 12.20 -3.65
C LYS A 148 11.67 10.77 -4.06
N ASN A 149 11.42 9.90 -3.13
CA ASN A 149 11.20 8.46 -3.32
C ASN A 149 9.69 8.13 -3.38
N ILE A 150 9.01 8.82 -4.30
CA ILE A 150 7.61 8.53 -4.64
C ILE A 150 7.61 7.48 -5.74
N ASP A 151 7.24 6.24 -5.38
CA ASP A 151 7.27 5.10 -6.31
C ASP A 151 6.07 5.06 -7.24
N GLY A 152 4.93 5.60 -6.83
CA GLY A 152 3.72 5.54 -7.62
C GLY A 152 2.51 6.17 -6.94
N LEU A 153 1.35 5.90 -7.52
CA LEU A 153 0.05 6.33 -6.99
C LEU A 153 -0.75 5.13 -6.46
N MET A 154 -1.61 5.39 -5.50
CA MET A 154 -2.52 4.40 -4.92
C MET A 154 -3.95 4.93 -4.95
N CYS A 155 -4.92 4.07 -5.22
CA CYS A 155 -6.32 4.42 -4.95
C CYS A 155 -7.11 3.27 -4.31
N ILE A 156 -8.22 3.66 -3.74
CA ILE A 156 -9.32 2.78 -3.31
C ILE A 156 -10.57 3.30 -4.01
N PRO A 157 -11.05 2.62 -5.06
CA PRO A 157 -12.25 3.04 -5.76
C PRO A 157 -13.47 3.18 -4.85
N PRO A 158 -14.43 4.07 -5.16
CA PRO A 158 -15.73 4.08 -4.50
C PRO A 158 -16.47 2.75 -4.64
N ILE A 159 -17.14 2.32 -3.57
CA ILE A 159 -17.83 1.02 -3.51
C ILE A 159 -18.92 0.88 -4.56
N ASN A 160 -19.61 1.99 -4.85
CA ASN A 160 -20.79 2.03 -5.74
C ASN A 160 -20.44 2.35 -7.20
N GLU A 161 -19.14 2.30 -7.56
CA GLU A 161 -18.69 2.62 -8.90
C GLU A 161 -17.84 1.47 -9.48
N THR A 162 -17.80 1.38 -10.82
CA THR A 162 -16.91 0.41 -11.46
C THR A 162 -15.45 0.75 -11.18
N PRO A 163 -14.61 -0.19 -10.71
CA PRO A 163 -13.21 0.09 -10.40
C PRO A 163 -12.38 0.43 -11.64
N LEU A 164 -12.80 -0.02 -12.82
CA LEU A 164 -12.03 0.11 -14.07
C LEU A 164 -11.68 1.55 -14.41
N LYS A 165 -12.64 2.48 -14.31
CA LYS A 165 -12.38 3.90 -14.60
C LYS A 165 -11.37 4.53 -13.63
N HIS A 166 -11.38 4.09 -12.38
CA HIS A 166 -10.44 4.57 -11.36
C HIS A 166 -9.05 3.98 -11.57
N PHE A 167 -8.96 2.71 -11.96
CA PHE A 167 -7.67 2.08 -12.29
C PHE A 167 -7.04 2.68 -13.53
N GLN A 168 -7.86 2.96 -14.57
CA GLN A 168 -7.38 3.67 -15.77
C GLN A 168 -6.84 5.05 -15.39
N MET A 169 -7.61 5.85 -14.64
CA MET A 169 -7.20 7.18 -14.20
C MET A 169 -5.85 7.14 -13.45
N ILE A 170 -5.67 6.18 -12.53
CA ILE A 170 -4.41 6.04 -11.78
C ILE A 170 -3.26 5.63 -12.70
N ALA A 171 -3.50 4.73 -13.65
CA ALA A 171 -2.48 4.32 -14.61
C ALA A 171 -2.05 5.50 -15.49
N ASP A 172 -3.01 6.29 -15.98
CA ASP A 172 -2.76 7.48 -16.80
C ASP A 172 -1.95 8.53 -16.04
N LEU A 173 -2.36 8.90 -14.82
CA LEU A 173 -1.63 9.83 -13.96
C LEU A 173 -0.22 9.33 -13.61
N THR A 174 -0.08 8.03 -13.33
CA THR A 174 1.22 7.43 -13.02
C THR A 174 2.18 7.56 -14.22
N ASN A 175 1.67 7.32 -15.44
CA ASN A 175 2.44 7.49 -16.69
C ASN A 175 2.73 8.96 -16.98
N GLU A 176 1.75 9.85 -16.83
CA GLU A 176 1.88 11.29 -17.07
C GLU A 176 3.00 11.89 -16.22
N PHE A 177 3.11 11.51 -14.96
CA PHE A 177 4.13 12.04 -14.04
C PHE A 177 5.43 11.22 -14.03
N GLY A 178 5.58 10.22 -14.90
CA GLY A 178 6.79 9.40 -14.99
C GLY A 178 7.10 8.62 -13.70
N LEU A 179 6.08 8.28 -12.94
CA LEU A 179 6.20 7.48 -11.72
C LEU A 179 6.31 5.99 -12.06
N GLY A 180 6.62 5.17 -11.07
CA GLY A 180 6.62 3.73 -11.18
C GLY A 180 5.20 3.15 -11.41
N ARG A 181 4.98 1.91 -11.04
CA ARG A 181 3.69 1.23 -11.23
C ARG A 181 2.73 1.51 -10.07
N PRO A 182 1.40 1.52 -10.31
CA PRO A 182 0.42 1.85 -9.27
C PRO A 182 0.24 0.75 -8.22
N SER A 183 -0.27 1.13 -7.04
CA SER A 183 -0.80 0.21 -6.04
C SER A 183 -2.32 0.23 -6.11
N ILE A 184 -2.93 -0.72 -6.81
CA ILE A 184 -4.36 -0.82 -7.05
C ILE A 184 -4.81 -2.28 -7.00
N GLY A 185 -6.11 -2.50 -6.78
CA GLY A 185 -6.71 -3.83 -6.69
C GLY A 185 -6.73 -4.37 -5.26
N MET A 186 -7.90 -4.85 -4.87
CA MET A 186 -8.19 -5.50 -3.59
C MET A 186 -8.86 -6.86 -3.83
N SER A 187 -9.30 -7.53 -2.77
CA SER A 187 -9.86 -8.89 -2.86
C SER A 187 -11.02 -9.05 -3.86
N ALA A 188 -11.78 -7.98 -4.11
CA ALA A 188 -12.95 -8.01 -5.00
C ALA A 188 -12.60 -7.72 -6.47
N ASP A 189 -11.54 -6.95 -6.73
CA ASP A 189 -11.25 -6.33 -8.03
C ASP A 189 -9.79 -6.46 -8.50
N TYR A 190 -8.99 -7.32 -7.84
CA TYR A 190 -7.57 -7.46 -8.18
C TYR A 190 -7.34 -8.02 -9.60
N LEU A 191 -8.26 -8.87 -10.12
CA LEU A 191 -8.13 -9.42 -11.46
C LEU A 191 -8.25 -8.33 -12.54
N GLU A 192 -9.21 -7.42 -12.36
CA GLU A 192 -9.36 -6.24 -13.21
C GLU A 192 -8.15 -5.31 -13.11
N ALA A 193 -7.64 -5.11 -11.88
CA ALA A 193 -6.47 -4.28 -11.64
C ALA A 193 -5.21 -4.79 -12.38
N LEU A 194 -5.05 -6.10 -12.56
CA LEU A 194 -3.89 -6.68 -13.26
C LEU A 194 -3.74 -6.20 -14.70
N ASN A 195 -4.82 -5.78 -15.36
CA ASN A 195 -4.78 -5.22 -16.72
C ASN A 195 -4.04 -3.88 -16.79
N TYR A 196 -3.84 -3.21 -15.65
CA TYR A 196 -3.15 -1.92 -15.52
C TYR A 196 -1.72 -2.07 -14.96
N ASN A 197 -1.17 -3.30 -14.99
CA ASN A 197 0.19 -3.62 -14.56
C ASN A 197 0.57 -3.03 -13.19
N PRO A 198 -0.20 -3.29 -12.11
CA PRO A 198 0.08 -2.73 -10.81
C PRO A 198 1.41 -3.24 -10.23
N GLN A 199 2.06 -2.44 -9.39
CA GLN A 199 3.17 -2.90 -8.55
C GLN A 199 2.66 -3.79 -7.43
N TYR A 200 1.55 -3.38 -6.82
CA TYR A 200 0.96 -4.09 -5.69
C TYR A 200 -0.54 -4.28 -5.85
N VAL A 201 -1.00 -5.48 -5.48
CA VAL A 201 -2.41 -5.77 -5.14
C VAL A 201 -2.53 -6.05 -3.64
N ARG A 202 -3.58 -5.52 -2.99
CA ARG A 202 -3.76 -5.57 -1.53
C ARG A 202 -4.86 -6.57 -1.17
N LEU A 203 -4.47 -7.76 -0.76
CA LEU A 203 -5.37 -8.89 -0.56
C LEU A 203 -5.51 -9.25 0.92
N GLY A 204 -6.71 -9.14 1.48
CA GLY A 204 -7.03 -9.51 2.86
C GLY A 204 -8.03 -10.65 2.92
N THR A 205 -9.32 -10.35 2.78
CA THR A 205 -10.43 -11.30 2.95
C THR A 205 -10.30 -12.54 2.06
N ILE A 206 -9.74 -12.39 0.86
CA ILE A 206 -9.54 -13.51 -0.05
C ILE A 206 -8.46 -14.49 0.44
N LEU A 207 -7.48 -14.01 1.23
CA LEU A 207 -6.39 -14.82 1.79
C LEU A 207 -6.71 -15.38 3.17
N PHE A 208 -7.29 -14.58 4.05
CA PHE A 208 -7.45 -14.89 5.48
C PHE A 208 -8.91 -15.17 5.88
N GLY A 209 -9.87 -14.97 4.98
CA GLY A 209 -11.29 -15.08 5.29
C GLY A 209 -11.89 -13.78 5.87
N LYS A 210 -13.18 -13.86 6.20
CA LYS A 210 -13.86 -12.77 6.95
C LYS A 210 -13.33 -12.74 8.38
N ARG A 211 -13.31 -11.55 8.96
CA ARG A 211 -12.89 -11.26 10.35
C ARG A 211 -14.01 -11.49 11.31
#